data_7375ee7b9cefd1f555656e715c3be3b6
#
_entry.id   7375ee7b9cefd1f555656e715c3be3b6
#
_cell.length_a   1.000
_cell.length_b   1.000
_cell.length_c   1.000
_cell.angle_alpha   90.00
_cell.angle_beta   90.00
_cell.angle_gamma   90.00
#
_symmetry.space_group_name_H-M   'P 1'
#
loop_
_entity.id
_entity.type
_entity.pdbx_description
1 polymer ?
#
loop_
_entity_poly.entity_id
_entity_poly.type
_entity_poly.pdbx_seq_one_letter_code
_entity_poly.pdbx_strand_id
1 'polypeptide(L)'
;MITVSKELNPNCDPLYGRVDALLEQLTKSKSLHILMILDQKNQSLRFSEIKDRVDASSTTVSRRLGELIEFDLVERTKTSEESKTHEYAISEYGKQLSPIMHAFYDWVKRRDSA
;
A
#
# COMPACT_ATOMS: atom_id res chain seq x y z
N MET A 1 -5.41 -6.62 16.25
CA MET A 1 -5.70 -5.90 16.70
C MET A 1 -6.77 -6.00 17.41
N ILE A 2 -7.08 -5.88 17.85
CA ILE A 2 -7.85 -5.94 18.49
C ILE A 2 -8.93 -5.59 18.45
N THR A 3 -9.50 -5.67 18.79
CA THR A 3 -10.42 -5.40 18.80
C THR A 3 -11.19 -5.17 19.67
N VAL A 4 -11.47 -5.09 20.33
CA VAL A 4 -12.10 -4.75 21.10
C VAL A 4 -13.27 -4.34 21.16
N SER A 5 -13.75 -4.31 20.65
CA SER A 5 -14.82 -3.78 20.40
C SER A 5 -16.01 -3.93 21.13
N LYS A 6 -16.26 -4.82 21.85
CA LYS A 6 -17.44 -4.90 22.57
C LYS A 6 -17.52 -3.90 23.63
N GLU A 7 -16.41 -3.25 23.88
CA GLU A 7 -16.41 -2.23 24.89
C GLU A 7 -16.54 -0.88 24.32
N LEU A 8 -16.98 -0.75 23.11
CA LEU A 8 -17.02 0.55 22.47
C LEU A 8 -17.85 1.53 23.23
N ASN A 9 -17.24 2.69 23.43
CA ASN A 9 -17.94 3.85 23.90
C ASN A 9 -19.00 4.24 22.87
N PRO A 10 -20.24 4.52 23.27
CA PRO A 10 -21.26 4.92 22.30
C PRO A 10 -20.87 6.13 21.46
N ASN A 11 -19.95 6.95 21.95
CA ASN A 11 -19.49 8.11 21.21
C ASN A 11 -18.32 7.81 20.29
N CYS A 12 -17.83 6.59 20.27
CA CYS A 12 -16.69 6.22 19.45
C CYS A 12 -17.19 5.84 18.06
N ASP A 13 -16.64 6.49 17.03
CA ASP A 13 -16.97 6.17 15.66
C ASP A 13 -16.20 4.91 15.26
N PRO A 14 -16.89 3.83 14.86
CA PRO A 14 -16.20 2.61 14.46
C PRO A 14 -15.28 2.78 13.25
N LEU A 15 -15.45 3.85 12.48
CA LEU A 15 -14.55 4.09 11.36
C LEU A 15 -13.12 4.36 11.81
N TYR A 16 -12.93 4.90 13.01
CA TYR A 16 -11.57 5.14 13.50
C TYR A 16 -10.78 3.85 13.60
N GLY A 17 -11.40 2.78 14.05
CA GLY A 17 -10.72 1.49 14.11
C GLY A 17 -10.34 0.97 12.74
N ARG A 18 -11.16 1.25 11.74
CA ARG A 18 -10.87 0.83 10.37
C ARG A 18 -9.75 1.66 9.77
N VAL A 19 -9.69 2.93 10.11
CA VAL A 19 -8.56 3.77 9.70
C VAL A 19 -7.27 3.28 10.36
N ASP A 20 -7.36 2.93 11.64
CA ASP A 20 -6.19 2.40 12.34
C ASP A 20 -5.67 1.13 11.67
N ALA A 21 -6.55 0.23 11.27
CA ALA A 21 -6.15 -1.00 10.61
C ALA A 21 -5.45 -0.71 9.29
N LEU A 22 -5.96 0.24 8.52
CA LEU A 22 -5.32 0.65 7.27
C LEU A 22 -3.93 1.22 7.55
N LEU A 23 -3.82 2.10 8.54
CA LEU A 23 -2.54 2.72 8.84
C LEU A 23 -1.54 1.71 9.38
N GLU A 24 -1.99 0.72 10.14
CA GLU A 24 -1.08 -0.34 10.58
C GLU A 24 -0.45 -1.05 9.39
N GLN A 25 -1.22 -1.26 8.33
CA GLN A 25 -0.68 -1.87 7.13
C GLN A 25 0.25 -0.92 6.41
N LEU A 26 -0.16 0.32 6.20
CA LEU A 26 0.61 1.26 5.41
C LEU A 26 1.90 1.71 6.09
N THR A 27 1.97 1.64 7.41
CA THR A 27 3.17 2.06 8.12
C THR A 27 4.18 0.95 8.32
N LYS A 28 3.88 -0.27 7.87
CA LYS A 28 4.90 -1.31 7.85
C LYS A 28 6.00 -0.92 6.88
N SER A 29 7.22 -1.36 7.19
CA SER A 29 8.38 -0.98 6.41
C SER A 29 8.16 -1.18 4.92
N LYS A 30 8.31 -0.12 4.14
CA LYS A 30 8.22 -0.10 2.67
C LYS A 30 6.82 -0.28 2.11
N SER A 31 5.80 -0.50 2.95
CA SER A 31 4.45 -0.75 2.46
C SER A 31 3.90 0.43 1.68
N LEU A 32 3.90 1.59 2.29
CA LEU A 32 3.40 2.80 1.62
C LEU A 32 4.26 3.16 0.42
N HIS A 33 5.58 3.00 0.55
CA HIS A 33 6.48 3.32 -0.55
C HIS A 33 6.17 2.48 -1.79
N ILE A 34 5.91 1.18 -1.59
CA ILE A 34 5.53 0.32 -2.70
C ILE A 34 4.24 0.82 -3.35
N LEU A 35 3.25 1.12 -2.53
CA LEU A 35 1.97 1.57 -3.04
C LEU A 35 2.11 2.88 -3.82
N MET A 36 2.91 3.80 -3.29
CA MET A 36 3.13 5.08 -3.96
C MET A 36 3.83 4.91 -5.31
N ILE A 37 4.77 3.98 -5.39
CA ILE A 37 5.45 3.72 -6.65
C ILE A 37 4.48 3.16 -7.69
N LEU A 38 3.63 2.23 -7.29
CA LEU A 38 2.65 1.68 -8.21
C LEU A 38 1.64 2.73 -8.64
N ASP A 39 1.26 3.61 -7.72
CA ASP A 39 0.33 4.69 -8.03
C ASP A 39 0.95 5.68 -9.01
N GLN A 40 2.20 6.05 -8.77
CA GLN A 40 2.88 7.02 -9.59
C GLN A 40 3.08 6.53 -11.02
N LYS A 41 3.46 5.28 -11.17
CA LYS A 41 3.69 4.71 -12.50
C LYS A 41 2.39 4.47 -13.25
N ASN A 42 1.33 4.17 -12.52
CA ASN A 42 0.01 3.92 -13.08
C ASN A 42 0.06 2.85 -14.16
N GLN A 43 0.88 1.85 -13.95
CA GLN A 43 1.00 0.71 -14.83
C GLN A 43 1.55 -0.45 -14.03
N SER A 44 1.46 -1.66 -14.59
CA SER A 44 1.98 -2.84 -13.93
C SER A 44 3.50 -2.82 -13.90
N LEU A 45 4.05 -3.30 -12.80
CA LEU A 45 5.49 -3.43 -12.64
C LEU A 45 5.83 -4.84 -12.21
N ARG A 46 6.99 -5.29 -12.63
CA ARG A 46 7.50 -6.59 -12.19
C ARG A 46 8.11 -6.48 -10.81
N PHE A 47 8.23 -7.63 -10.15
CA PHE A 47 8.78 -7.69 -8.81
C PHE A 47 10.15 -7.02 -8.73
N SER A 48 11.04 -7.33 -9.68
CA SER A 48 12.39 -6.77 -9.64
C SER A 48 12.39 -5.26 -9.78
N GLU A 49 11.47 -4.72 -10.58
CA GLU A 49 11.37 -3.27 -10.75
C GLU A 49 10.92 -2.60 -9.46
N ILE A 50 9.95 -3.21 -8.78
CA ILE A 50 9.48 -2.68 -7.51
C ILE A 50 10.60 -2.73 -6.48
N LYS A 51 11.28 -3.87 -6.40
CA LYS A 51 12.36 -4.06 -5.44
C LYS A 51 13.44 -3.00 -5.60
N ASP A 52 13.83 -2.75 -6.84
CA ASP A 52 14.87 -1.76 -7.10
C ASP A 52 14.43 -0.35 -6.72
N ARG A 53 13.18 -0.01 -6.98
CA ARG A 53 12.70 1.35 -6.74
C ARG A 53 12.50 1.64 -5.27
N VAL A 54 12.16 0.65 -4.46
CA VAL A 54 11.96 0.88 -3.03
C VAL A 54 13.18 0.54 -2.21
N ASP A 55 14.21 -0.01 -2.85
CA ASP A 55 15.47 -0.33 -2.18
C ASP A 55 15.25 -1.19 -0.94
N ALA A 56 14.70 -2.36 -1.16
CA ALA A 56 14.39 -3.28 -0.08
C ALA A 56 14.77 -4.70 -0.48
N SER A 57 14.85 -5.58 0.51
CA SER A 57 15.16 -6.98 0.26
C SER A 57 13.99 -7.67 -0.42
N SER A 58 14.28 -8.78 -1.10
CA SER A 58 13.23 -9.57 -1.74
C SER A 58 12.20 -10.05 -0.73
N THR A 59 12.66 -10.44 0.45
CA THR A 59 11.75 -10.91 1.50
C THR A 59 10.78 -9.82 1.91
N THR A 60 11.27 -8.61 2.13
CA THR A 60 10.42 -7.49 2.53
C THR A 60 9.41 -7.16 1.43
N VAL A 61 9.90 -7.05 0.18
CA VAL A 61 9.00 -6.69 -0.92
C VAL A 61 7.92 -7.74 -1.10
N SER A 62 8.31 -9.02 -1.07
CA SER A 62 7.36 -10.11 -1.24
C SER A 62 6.28 -10.07 -0.15
N ARG A 63 6.72 -9.88 1.09
CA ARG A 63 5.78 -9.84 2.22
C ARG A 63 4.82 -8.67 2.10
N ARG A 64 5.35 -7.49 1.80
CA ARG A 64 4.49 -6.30 1.71
C ARG A 64 3.52 -6.38 0.55
N LEU A 65 3.97 -6.91 -0.59
CA LEU A 65 3.06 -7.09 -1.72
C LEU A 65 1.93 -8.05 -1.38
N GLY A 66 2.26 -9.16 -0.71
CA GLY A 66 1.22 -10.11 -0.30
C GLY A 66 0.19 -9.48 0.63
N GLU A 67 0.67 -8.68 1.58
CA GLU A 67 -0.23 -8.00 2.51
C GLU A 67 -1.11 -6.97 1.80
N LEU A 68 -0.52 -6.20 0.88
CA LEU A 68 -1.27 -5.19 0.15
C LEU A 68 -2.31 -5.82 -0.76
N ILE A 69 -2.02 -7.00 -1.30
CA ILE A 69 -3.00 -7.73 -2.09
C ILE A 69 -4.16 -8.18 -1.22
N GLU A 70 -3.87 -8.68 -0.02
CA GLU A 70 -4.92 -9.09 0.91
C GLU A 70 -5.79 -7.92 1.34
N PHE A 71 -5.21 -6.73 1.35
CA PHE A 71 -5.94 -5.51 1.71
C PHE A 71 -6.67 -4.91 0.51
N ASP A 72 -6.62 -5.58 -0.64
CA ASP A 72 -7.26 -5.13 -1.88
C ASP A 72 -6.68 -3.84 -2.45
N LEU A 73 -5.48 -3.48 -2.07
CA LEU A 73 -4.85 -2.25 -2.58
C LEU A 73 -3.97 -2.51 -3.79
N VAL A 74 -3.53 -3.74 -3.98
CA VAL A 74 -2.66 -4.13 -5.08
C VAL A 74 -3.21 -5.38 -5.74
N GLU A 75 -3.03 -5.48 -7.04
CA GLU A 75 -3.42 -6.64 -7.83
C GLU A 75 -2.20 -7.29 -8.45
N ARG A 76 -2.24 -8.60 -8.57
CA ARG A 76 -1.18 -9.36 -9.20
C ARG A 76 -1.76 -10.12 -10.38
N THR A 77 -1.14 -9.97 -11.53
CA THR A 77 -1.56 -10.66 -12.73
C THR A 77 -0.37 -11.32 -13.39
N LYS A 78 -0.64 -12.36 -14.15
CA LYS A 78 0.40 -12.97 -14.98
C LYS A 78 0.53 -12.17 -16.26
N THR A 79 1.76 -12.12 -16.78
CA THR A 79 2.00 -11.41 -18.03
C THR A 79 1.39 -12.16 -19.22
N SER A 80 1.28 -13.49 -19.10
CA SER A 80 0.60 -14.32 -20.09
C SER A 80 0.23 -15.62 -19.42
N GLU A 81 -0.62 -16.40 -20.06
CA GLU A 81 -1.04 -17.67 -19.48
C GLU A 81 0.10 -18.66 -19.36
N GLU A 82 1.08 -18.57 -20.25
CA GLU A 82 2.21 -19.48 -20.23
C GLU A 82 3.34 -18.97 -19.36
N SER A 83 3.29 -17.73 -18.96
CA SER A 83 4.34 -17.11 -18.19
C SER A 83 4.19 -17.43 -16.71
N LYS A 84 5.32 -17.64 -16.05
CA LYS A 84 5.33 -17.73 -14.60
C LYS A 84 5.62 -16.39 -13.96
N THR A 85 5.83 -15.37 -14.78
CA THR A 85 6.14 -14.03 -14.32
C THR A 85 4.85 -13.30 -13.98
N HIS A 86 4.88 -12.60 -12.86
CA HIS A 86 3.74 -11.80 -12.42
C HIS A 86 4.09 -10.34 -12.48
N GLU A 87 3.06 -9.53 -12.65
CA GLU A 87 3.16 -8.10 -12.56
C GLU A 87 2.20 -7.60 -11.49
N TYR A 88 2.52 -6.46 -10.94
CA TYR A 88 1.76 -5.88 -9.83
C TYR A 88 1.32 -4.49 -10.22
N ALA A 89 0.09 -4.16 -9.87
CA ALA A 89 -0.47 -2.85 -10.16
C ALA A 89 -1.34 -2.42 -8.99
N ILE A 90 -1.50 -1.11 -8.84
CA ILE A 90 -2.42 -0.60 -7.83
C ILE A 90 -3.84 -0.93 -8.29
N SER A 91 -4.68 -1.37 -7.35
CA SER A 91 -6.07 -1.71 -7.66
C SER A 91 -6.90 -0.44 -7.80
N GLU A 92 -8.14 -0.60 -8.27
CA GLU A 92 -9.07 0.54 -8.31
C GLU A 92 -9.29 1.09 -6.91
N TYR A 93 -9.43 0.19 -5.94
CA TYR A 93 -9.62 0.60 -4.56
C TYR A 93 -8.37 1.34 -4.05
N GLY A 94 -7.19 0.82 -4.39
CA GLY A 94 -5.94 1.46 -4.01
C GLY A 94 -5.79 2.85 -4.63
N LYS A 95 -6.27 3.03 -5.85
CA LYS A 95 -6.17 4.34 -6.51
C LYS A 95 -6.94 5.41 -5.77
N GLN A 96 -7.94 5.03 -5.00
CA GLN A 96 -8.71 6.00 -4.23
C GLN A 96 -7.87 6.64 -3.12
N LEU A 97 -6.75 6.02 -2.77
CA LEU A 97 -5.82 6.60 -1.80
C LEU A 97 -4.85 7.59 -2.45
N SER A 98 -4.85 7.70 -3.78
CA SER A 98 -3.88 8.55 -4.47
C SER A 98 -3.87 9.99 -3.97
N PRO A 99 -5.01 10.66 -3.79
CA PRO A 99 -4.97 12.03 -3.28
C PRO A 99 -4.36 12.13 -1.89
N ILE A 100 -4.60 11.12 -1.05
CA ILE A 100 -4.06 11.11 0.31
C ILE A 100 -2.55 10.94 0.26
N MET A 101 -2.06 10.02 -0.58
CA MET A 101 -0.64 9.79 -0.72
C MET A 101 0.07 11.02 -1.27
N HIS A 102 -0.55 11.68 -2.25
CA HIS A 102 0.02 12.92 -2.77
C HIS A 102 0.07 14.01 -1.71
N ALA A 103 -0.94 14.06 -0.84
CA ALA A 103 -0.95 15.04 0.24
C ALA A 103 0.20 14.81 1.21
N PHE A 104 0.48 13.55 1.55
CA PHE A 104 1.64 13.22 2.39
C PHE A 104 2.93 13.68 1.74
N TYR A 105 3.09 13.34 0.47
CA TYR A 105 4.29 13.69 -0.28
C TYR A 105 4.49 15.22 -0.31
N ASP A 106 3.43 15.93 -0.64
CA ASP A 106 3.49 17.38 -0.76
C ASP A 106 3.77 18.02 0.59
N TRP A 107 3.19 17.50 1.65
CA TRP A 107 3.41 18.03 2.98
C TRP A 107 4.88 17.93 3.39
N VAL A 108 5.46 16.74 3.16
CA VAL A 108 6.87 16.52 3.51
C VAL A 108 7.76 17.41 2.65
N LYS A 109 7.45 17.52 1.36
CA LYS A 109 8.25 18.33 0.45
C LYS A 109 8.25 19.78 0.85
N ARG A 110 7.08 20.32 1.22
CA ARG A 110 7.00 21.72 1.67
C ARG A 110 7.79 21.93 2.96
N ARG A 111 7.67 21.00 3.88
CA ARG A 111 8.37 21.11 5.16
C ARG A 111 9.88 21.11 4.97
N ASP A 112 10.37 20.23 4.10
CA ASP A 112 11.80 20.08 3.91
C ASP A 112 12.38 21.22 3.07
N SER A 113 11.54 21.93 2.34
CA SER A 113 12.00 23.05 1.52
C SER A 113 12.05 24.36 2.28
N ALA A 114 11.46 24.41 3.44
CA ALA A 114 11.34 25.66 4.22
C ALA A 114 12.64 26.05 4.87
#